data_cd71227a7ee5621ed7f775faed83d007
#
_entry.id   cd71227a7ee5621ed7f775faed83d007
#
_cell.length_a   1.000
_cell.length_b   1.000
_cell.length_c   1.000
_cell.angle_alpha   90.00
_cell.angle_beta   90.00
_cell.angle_gamma   90.00
#
_symmetry.space_group_name_H-M   'P 1'
#
loop_
_entity.id
_entity.type
_entity.pdbx_description
1 polymer ?
#
loop_
_entity_poly.entity_id
_entity_poly.type
_entity_poly.pdbx_seq_one_letter_code
_entity_poly.pdbx_strand_id
1 'polypeptide(L)' 'MQQDINHAANHNEIEPGVLTLIRDEREKALSAREWQFRLRGYGYAIKTVEGEQVLTRLPKNVPVGVLPPEFF' A
#
# COMPACT_ATOMS: atom_id res chain seq x y z
N MET A 1 2.12 -26.57 7.67
CA MET A 1 2.28 -26.08 7.22
C MET A 1 2.27 -25.65 6.93
N GLN A 2 2.27 -25.27 6.96
CA GLN A 2 2.33 -24.57 6.44
C GLN A 2 2.34 -23.88 6.28
N GLN A 3 2.24 -23.75 6.40
CA GLN A 3 2.32 -22.84 6.16
C GLN A 3 2.74 -22.31 5.94
N ASP A 4 3.02 -22.18 5.92
CA ASP A 4 3.56 -21.39 5.66
C ASP A 4 3.56 -21.06 5.10
N ILE A 5 3.45 -21.07 4.91
CA ILE A 5 3.50 -20.51 4.40
C ILE A 5 3.29 -19.88 4.10
N ASN A 6 3.20 -19.73 3.87
CA ASN A 6 3.02 -18.91 3.58
C ASN A 6 3.29 -18.14 3.87
N HIS A 7 3.68 -17.96 4.20
CA HIS A 7 4.27 -16.98 4.42
C HIS A 7 4.61 -16.02 3.39
N ALA A 8 5.24 -16.22 2.42
CA ALA A 8 5.62 -15.36 1.30
C ALA A 8 4.42 -14.62 0.80
N ALA A 9 3.34 -15.23 0.89
CA ALA A 9 2.08 -14.63 0.49
C ALA A 9 1.75 -13.40 1.32
N ASN A 10 2.45 -13.24 2.42
CA ASN A 10 2.14 -12.15 3.31
C ASN A 10 2.44 -10.78 2.76
N HIS A 11 3.18 -10.71 1.66
CA HIS A 11 3.44 -9.44 1.04
C HIS A 11 2.20 -8.80 0.46
N ASN A 12 1.13 -9.59 0.32
CA ASN A 12 -0.07 -9.14 -0.35
C ASN A 12 -1.27 -9.16 0.56
N GLU A 13 -1.09 -8.64 1.75
CA GLU A 13 -2.18 -8.60 2.70
C GLU A 13 -3.13 -7.44 2.44
N ILE A 14 -2.85 -6.63 1.45
CA ILE A 14 -3.74 -5.54 1.11
C ILE A 14 -4.98 -6.11 0.45
N GLU A 15 -6.13 -5.84 1.03
CA GLU A 15 -7.38 -6.34 0.49
C GLU A 15 -7.63 -5.80 -0.90
N PRO A 16 -8.31 -6.60 -1.76
CA PRO A 16 -8.56 -6.15 -3.14
C PRO A 16 -9.28 -4.82 -3.22
N GLY A 17 -10.24 -4.57 -2.31
CA GLY A 17 -10.94 -3.30 -2.32
C GLY A 17 -10.03 -2.13 -2.02
N VAL A 18 -9.08 -2.32 -1.13
CA VAL A 18 -8.12 -1.27 -0.80
C VAL A 18 -7.19 -1.06 -1.98
N LEU A 19 -6.74 -2.15 -2.62
CA LEU A 19 -5.88 -2.02 -3.80
C LEU A 19 -6.59 -1.25 -4.91
N THR A 20 -7.88 -1.52 -5.10
CA THR A 20 -8.66 -0.81 -6.11
C THR A 20 -8.72 0.68 -5.80
N LEU A 21 -8.95 1.03 -4.54
CA LEU A 21 -8.97 2.41 -4.14
C LEU A 21 -7.64 3.08 -4.43
N ILE A 22 -6.55 2.43 -4.05
CA ILE A 22 -5.22 3.00 -4.22
C ILE A 22 -4.90 3.18 -5.69
N ARG A 23 -5.27 2.21 -6.52
CA ARG A 23 -5.05 2.29 -7.95
C ARG A 23 -5.87 3.41 -8.59
N ASP A 24 -7.14 3.52 -8.19
CA ASP A 24 -7.99 4.57 -8.73
C ASP A 24 -7.44 5.95 -8.38
N GLU A 25 -6.98 6.13 -7.15
CA GLU A 25 -6.42 7.42 -6.75
C GLU A 25 -5.11 7.68 -7.48
N ARG A 26 -4.33 6.63 -7.79
CA ARG A 26 -3.11 6.80 -8.54
C ARG A 26 -3.40 7.33 -9.95
N GLU A 27 -4.45 6.82 -10.57
CA GLU A 27 -4.82 7.26 -11.90
C GLU A 27 -5.32 8.70 -11.93
N LYS A 28 -5.96 9.13 -10.86
CA LYS A 28 -6.46 10.50 -10.78
C LYS A 28 -5.37 11.50 -10.45
N ALA A 29 -4.30 11.06 -9.81
CA ALA A 29 -3.26 11.96 -9.35
C ALA A 29 -2.32 12.32 -10.50
N LEU A 30 -1.83 13.55 -10.48
CA LEU A 30 -0.91 14.03 -11.49
C LEU A 30 0.53 13.68 -11.18
N SER A 31 0.81 13.25 -9.96
CA SER A 31 2.16 12.89 -9.54
C SER A 31 2.08 11.93 -8.39
N ALA A 32 3.22 11.28 -8.09
CA ALA A 32 3.28 10.38 -6.95
C ALA A 32 3.03 11.13 -5.64
N ARG A 33 3.51 12.37 -5.57
CA ARG A 33 3.32 13.17 -4.37
C ARG A 33 1.86 13.49 -4.15
N GLU A 34 1.15 13.87 -5.20
CA GLU A 34 -0.26 14.15 -5.09
C GLU A 34 -1.03 12.89 -4.71
N TRP A 35 -0.63 11.76 -5.29
CA TRP A 35 -1.24 10.48 -4.98
C TRP A 35 -1.15 10.19 -3.48
N GLN A 36 0.04 10.35 -2.93
CA GLN A 36 0.22 10.08 -1.50
C GLN A 36 -0.61 11.04 -0.65
N PHE A 37 -0.72 12.28 -1.08
CA PHE A 37 -1.53 13.26 -0.38
C PHE A 37 -3.01 12.83 -0.39
N ARG A 38 -3.48 12.36 -1.52
CA ARG A 38 -4.87 11.89 -1.64
C ARG A 38 -5.11 10.69 -0.74
N LEU A 39 -4.14 9.78 -0.67
CA LEU A 39 -4.29 8.59 0.18
C LEU A 39 -4.41 8.97 1.65
N ARG A 40 -3.75 10.02 2.07
CA ARG A 40 -3.88 10.46 3.46
C ARG A 40 -5.30 10.81 3.81
N GLY A 41 -6.04 11.34 2.85
CA GLY A 41 -7.45 11.64 3.08
C GLY A 41 -8.29 10.42 3.37
N TYR A 42 -7.81 9.25 2.98
CA TYR A 42 -8.48 7.98 3.28
C TYR A 42 -7.88 7.27 4.48
N GLY A 43 -6.87 7.88 5.11
CA GLY A 43 -6.24 7.28 6.27
C GLY A 43 -5.07 6.38 5.94
N TYR A 44 -4.45 6.56 4.78
CA TYR A 44 -3.32 5.73 4.38
C TYR A 44 -2.08 6.56 4.09
N ALA A 45 -0.92 5.94 4.26
CA ALA A 45 0.34 6.54 3.89
C ALA A 45 1.24 5.47 3.29
N ILE A 46 2.30 5.89 2.63
CA ILE A 46 3.26 4.98 2.03
C ILE A 46 4.61 5.28 2.63
N LYS A 47 5.28 4.24 3.09
CA LYS A 47 6.62 4.36 3.65
C LYS A 47 7.56 3.44 2.91
N THR A 48 8.78 3.92 2.69
CA THR A 48 9.81 3.09 2.09
C THR A 48 10.55 2.36 3.19
N VAL A 49 10.54 1.04 3.13
CA VAL A 49 11.20 0.20 4.12
C VAL A 49 12.07 -0.77 3.36
N GLU A 50 13.39 -0.63 3.49
CA GLU A 50 14.36 -1.52 2.85
C GLU A 50 14.09 -1.69 1.36
N GLY A 51 13.80 -0.57 0.72
CA GLY A 51 13.59 -0.57 -0.72
C GLY A 51 12.19 -0.92 -1.17
N GLU A 52 11.33 -1.31 -0.25
CA GLU A 52 9.95 -1.64 -0.58
C GLU A 52 9.02 -0.52 -0.17
N GLN A 53 7.94 -0.38 -0.91
CA GLN A 53 6.92 0.62 -0.61
C GLN A 53 5.82 -0.05 0.19
N VAL A 54 5.71 0.34 1.45
CA VAL A 54 4.78 -0.28 2.38
C VAL A 54 3.60 0.64 2.61
N LEU A 55 2.39 0.12 2.37
CA LEU A 55 1.18 0.85 2.69
C LEU A 55 0.95 0.77 4.19
N THR A 56 0.69 1.91 4.81
CA THR A 56 0.43 1.96 6.25
C THR A 56 -0.89 2.65 6.50
N ARG A 57 -1.47 2.37 7.66
CA ARG A 57 -2.70 3.01 8.10
C ARG A 57 -2.38 4.06 9.14
N LEU A 58 -2.91 5.26 8.90
CA LEU A 58 -2.73 6.37 9.81
C LEU A 58 -3.72 6.27 10.97
N PRO A 59 -3.46 6.92 12.07
CA PRO A 59 -2.35 7.84 12.31
C PRO A 59 -1.06 7.18 12.79
N LYS A 60 -1.11 5.90 13.15
CA LYS A 60 0.05 5.26 13.78
C LYS A 60 0.99 4.59 12.80
N ASN A 61 0.68 4.65 11.50
CA ASN A 61 1.48 4.01 10.47
C ASN A 61 1.57 2.49 10.67
N VAL A 62 0.43 1.88 10.96
CA VAL A 62 0.37 0.44 11.10
C VAL A 62 0.53 -0.18 9.71
N PRO A 63 1.49 -1.09 9.52
CA PRO A 63 1.69 -1.68 8.20
C PRO A 63 0.47 -2.46 7.74
N VAL A 64 0.09 -2.27 6.48
CA VAL A 64 -1.00 -3.01 5.86
C VAL A 64 -0.45 -4.05 4.90
N GLY A 65 0.56 -3.70 4.12
CA GLY A 65 1.16 -4.62 3.18
C GLY A 65 2.09 -3.90 2.22
N VAL A 66 2.80 -4.66 1.40
CA VAL A 66 3.74 -4.13 0.44
C VAL A 66 3.01 -3.85 -0.87
N LEU A 67 3.20 -2.65 -1.41
CA LEU A 67 2.57 -2.27 -2.65
C LEU A 67 3.30 -2.88 -3.84
N PRO A 68 2.55 -3.35 -4.85
CA PRO A 68 3.19 -3.85 -6.07
C PRO A 68 4.02 -2.74 -6.73
N PRO A 69 5.13 -3.11 -7.40
CA PRO A 69 5.97 -2.10 -8.03
C PRO A 69 5.29 -1.34 -9.16
N GLU A 70 4.20 -1.85 -9.67
CA GLU A 70 3.49 -1.21 -10.78
C GLU A 70 2.97 0.18 -10.42
N PHE A 71 2.90 0.52 -9.15
CA PHE A 71 2.46 1.85 -8.73
C PHE A 71 3.57 2.89 -8.86
N PHE A 72 4.77 2.45 -9.11
CA PHE A 72 5.94 3.32 -9.14
C PHE A 72 6.76 3.14 -10.44
#